data_a3be1190b1f67f45c976a4089e3789f4
#
_entry.id   a3be1190b1f67f45c976a4089e3789f4
#
_cell.length_a   1.000
_cell.length_b   1.000
_cell.length_c   1.000
_cell.angle_alpha   90.00
_cell.angle_beta   90.00
_cell.angle_gamma   90.00
#
_symmetry.space_group_name_H-M   'P 1'
#
loop_
_entity.id
_entity.type
_entity.pdbx_description
1 polymer ?
#
loop_
_entity_poly.entity_id
_entity_poly.type
_entity_poly.pdbx_seq_one_letter_code
_entity_poly.pdbx_strand_id
1 'polypeptide(L)'
;MAFGDFTVDRNSTKYVLGSGGSYVSYATDEPAFEFNSDGSYKGLLVEPASTNQIRNGSGTGAVVGTPGTLPFFWSASAGGLTQEIVATGTENGVAYVDIKLSGTASSNSAAIFLEATTTISATDGETWTQSVFLKEIDATSNYDDISFRAYNYTSAPAFVNTNSGSSLTVTTDLERYESTWTLSGATIASSNPAILFFLTNGNSYDFTIRIGWAQYEESVIATSPIPTTTASVTRNKDDINLTSASSLIGQTEGTLYVEVDWRLATGTEPSLLSASDGTTNNRVVIYKNNTDELRMFAQANADIKTNQGASSTGFSGIQKIAFAYKTNDFELYRNGSSVSSDTVGSLAALATLTDIDLGQSYNASNQANMWIRSVALFTRRLSDAECQALTTL
;
A
#
# COMPACT_ATOMS: atom_id res chain seq x y z
N MET A 1 5.80 24.75 8.23
CA MET A 1 6.68 23.70 7.70
C MET A 1 6.20 23.29 6.32
N ALA A 2 7.09 23.20 5.36
CA ALA A 2 6.80 22.57 4.07
C ALA A 2 7.33 21.13 4.12
N PHE A 3 6.76 20.22 3.31
CA PHE A 3 7.32 18.85 3.21
C PHE A 3 8.79 18.86 2.74
N GLY A 4 9.24 19.90 2.04
CA GLY A 4 10.65 20.08 1.64
C GLY A 4 11.63 20.31 2.78
N ASP A 5 11.15 20.54 4.02
CA ASP A 5 12.00 20.65 5.20
C ASP A 5 12.41 19.27 5.74
N PHE A 6 11.67 18.20 5.38
CA PHE A 6 11.92 16.84 5.81
C PHE A 6 12.94 16.15 4.92
N THR A 7 13.79 15.34 5.53
CA THR A 7 14.64 14.38 4.83
C THR A 7 13.82 13.13 4.52
N VAL A 8 13.99 12.60 3.31
CA VAL A 8 13.47 11.30 2.91
C VAL A 8 14.65 10.36 2.72
N ASP A 9 14.69 9.23 3.37
CA ASP A 9 15.62 8.14 3.14
C ASP A 9 14.84 6.93 2.62
N ARG A 10 14.92 6.73 1.31
CA ARG A 10 14.31 5.59 0.61
C ARG A 10 15.26 5.16 -0.50
N ASN A 11 16.24 4.41 -0.23
CA ASN A 11 17.27 3.98 -1.18
C ASN A 11 16.68 3.09 -2.31
N SER A 12 15.62 3.57 -2.97
CA SER A 12 14.95 2.95 -4.11
C SER A 12 14.00 3.92 -4.83
N THR A 13 13.74 3.66 -6.11
CA THR A 13 12.72 4.36 -6.90
C THR A 13 11.29 4.01 -6.40
N LYS A 14 10.38 4.98 -6.47
CA LYS A 14 8.96 4.81 -6.15
C LYS A 14 8.09 5.32 -7.30
N TYR A 15 7.03 4.59 -7.62
CA TYR A 15 6.06 4.96 -8.66
C TYR A 15 4.71 5.30 -8.03
N VAL A 16 4.14 6.44 -8.39
CA VAL A 16 2.82 6.89 -7.94
C VAL A 16 2.07 7.56 -9.10
N LEU A 17 0.76 7.70 -8.96
CA LEU A 17 -0.05 8.44 -9.94
C LEU A 17 0.25 9.94 -9.83
N GLY A 18 0.71 10.55 -10.93
CA GLY A 18 0.99 11.98 -11.04
C GLY A 18 -0.27 12.80 -11.37
N SER A 19 -0.19 14.12 -11.23
CA SER A 19 -1.31 15.06 -11.48
C SER A 19 -1.83 15.05 -12.94
N GLY A 20 -1.06 14.52 -13.87
CA GLY A 20 -1.44 14.36 -15.29
C GLY A 20 -2.14 13.02 -15.58
N GLY A 21 -2.52 12.22 -14.60
CA GLY A 21 -3.18 10.93 -14.78
C GLY A 21 -2.27 9.81 -15.28
N SER A 22 -0.94 10.04 -15.26
CA SER A 22 0.06 9.02 -15.60
C SER A 22 0.92 8.69 -14.39
N TYR A 23 1.36 7.42 -14.28
CA TYR A 23 2.32 7.01 -13.27
C TYR A 23 3.69 7.64 -13.55
N VAL A 24 4.26 8.23 -12.52
CA VAL A 24 5.56 8.89 -12.54
C VAL A 24 6.48 8.24 -11.51
N SER A 25 7.78 8.28 -11.78
CA SER A 25 8.78 7.77 -10.85
C SER A 25 9.40 8.91 -10.06
N TYR A 26 9.57 8.69 -8.76
CA TYR A 26 10.42 9.49 -7.89
C TYR A 26 11.72 8.74 -7.66
N ALA A 27 12.83 9.43 -7.77
CA ALA A 27 14.16 8.86 -7.56
C ALA A 27 14.39 8.46 -6.09
N THR A 28 15.52 7.84 -5.83
CA THR A 28 16.05 7.60 -4.49
C THR A 28 16.00 8.89 -3.67
N ASP A 29 15.49 8.78 -2.44
CA ASP A 29 15.43 9.86 -1.44
C ASP A 29 14.60 11.08 -1.84
N GLU A 30 13.71 10.94 -2.83
CA GLU A 30 12.73 11.96 -3.19
C GLU A 30 11.36 11.69 -2.55
N PRO A 31 10.68 12.70 -1.99
CA PRO A 31 9.33 12.55 -1.47
C PRO A 31 8.34 12.27 -2.61
N ALA A 32 7.53 11.22 -2.49
CA ALA A 32 6.59 10.80 -3.52
C ALA A 32 5.19 11.37 -3.26
N PHE A 33 4.79 12.36 -4.04
CA PHE A 33 3.47 12.98 -3.98
C PHE A 33 2.52 12.31 -4.96
N GLU A 34 1.46 11.70 -4.44
CA GLU A 34 0.43 11.05 -5.25
C GLU A 34 -0.77 11.96 -5.46
N PHE A 35 -1.45 11.77 -6.59
CA PHE A 35 -2.64 12.49 -6.99
C PHE A 35 -3.78 11.51 -7.25
N ASN A 36 -5.01 11.97 -7.20
CA ASN A 36 -6.18 11.22 -7.62
C ASN A 36 -6.29 11.21 -9.16
N SER A 37 -7.14 10.33 -9.70
CA SER A 37 -7.37 10.26 -11.15
C SER A 37 -7.91 11.55 -11.77
N ASP A 38 -8.56 12.40 -10.97
CA ASP A 38 -9.02 13.73 -11.37
C ASP A 38 -7.92 14.81 -11.32
N GLY A 39 -6.68 14.45 -10.96
CA GLY A 39 -5.54 15.34 -10.81
C GLY A 39 -5.48 16.10 -9.49
N SER A 40 -6.44 15.90 -8.57
CA SER A 40 -6.41 16.52 -7.25
C SER A 40 -5.32 15.89 -6.37
N TYR A 41 -4.73 16.69 -5.48
CA TYR A 41 -3.68 16.23 -4.56
C TYR A 41 -4.22 15.21 -3.56
N LYS A 42 -3.60 14.04 -3.52
CA LYS A 42 -3.94 12.95 -2.60
C LYS A 42 -3.11 13.01 -1.33
N GLY A 43 -1.79 13.18 -1.45
CA GLY A 43 -0.89 13.31 -0.31
C GLY A 43 0.53 12.85 -0.61
N LEU A 44 1.42 13.02 0.37
CA LEU A 44 2.71 12.37 0.44
C LEU A 44 2.49 10.91 0.82
N LEU A 45 2.78 9.98 -0.09
CA LEU A 45 2.60 8.55 0.15
C LEU A 45 3.77 8.01 1.00
N VAL A 46 3.46 7.54 2.20
CA VAL A 46 4.40 6.88 3.12
C VAL A 46 4.06 5.39 3.19
N GLU A 47 5.05 4.53 2.97
CA GLU A 47 4.84 3.08 2.90
C GLU A 47 6.00 2.29 3.53
N PRO A 48 5.73 1.11 4.10
CA PRO A 48 6.77 0.15 4.48
C PRO A 48 7.51 -0.39 3.26
N ALA A 49 8.65 -1.03 3.47
CA ALA A 49 9.32 -1.78 2.42
C ALA A 49 8.41 -2.89 1.89
N SER A 50 8.47 -3.12 0.58
CA SER A 50 7.79 -4.24 -0.05
C SER A 50 8.57 -4.78 -1.24
N THR A 51 8.36 -6.05 -1.58
CA THR A 51 9.03 -6.74 -2.69
C THR A 51 8.01 -7.28 -3.66
N ASN A 52 8.08 -6.84 -4.93
CA ASN A 52 7.37 -7.55 -5.99
C ASN A 52 8.14 -8.85 -6.31
N GLN A 53 7.52 -9.97 -6.01
CA GLN A 53 8.11 -11.29 -6.22
C GLN A 53 7.97 -11.80 -7.68
N ILE A 54 7.06 -11.21 -8.47
CA ILE A 54 7.00 -11.47 -9.92
C ILE A 54 8.23 -10.85 -10.57
N ARG A 55 9.10 -11.69 -11.17
CA ARG A 55 10.36 -11.24 -11.78
C ARG A 55 10.16 -10.36 -13.00
N ASN A 56 9.01 -10.44 -13.66
CA ASN A 56 8.71 -9.71 -14.88
C ASN A 56 7.25 -9.22 -14.89
N GLY A 57 6.93 -8.30 -14.00
CA GLY A 57 5.61 -7.66 -13.95
C GLY A 57 5.35 -6.70 -15.13
N SER A 58 6.41 -6.22 -15.78
CA SER A 58 6.31 -5.25 -16.90
C SER A 58 6.13 -5.88 -18.27
N GLY A 59 6.07 -7.20 -18.39
CA GLY A 59 5.81 -7.87 -19.66
C GLY A 59 6.99 -7.87 -20.64
N THR A 60 8.22 -7.72 -20.17
CA THR A 60 9.44 -7.70 -21.00
C THR A 60 9.59 -9.02 -21.77
N GLY A 61 10.01 -8.94 -23.03
CA GLY A 61 10.28 -10.12 -23.88
C GLY A 61 9.05 -10.64 -24.62
N ALA A 62 7.87 -10.02 -24.45
CA ALA A 62 6.71 -10.34 -25.26
C ALA A 62 6.96 -10.00 -26.74
N VAL A 63 6.53 -10.88 -27.66
CA VAL A 63 6.64 -10.67 -29.11
C VAL A 63 5.28 -10.86 -29.76
N VAL A 64 4.84 -9.86 -30.50
CA VAL A 64 3.57 -9.87 -31.25
C VAL A 64 3.52 -11.03 -32.24
N GLY A 65 2.38 -11.70 -32.31
CA GLY A 65 2.14 -12.84 -33.22
C GLY A 65 1.10 -13.83 -32.69
N THR A 66 0.80 -14.83 -33.51
CA THR A 66 -0.12 -15.93 -33.19
C THR A 66 0.64 -17.28 -33.24
N PRO A 67 0.92 -17.93 -32.08
CA PRO A 67 0.54 -17.52 -30.73
C PRO A 67 1.35 -16.33 -30.17
N GLY A 68 2.41 -15.88 -30.85
CA GLY A 68 3.36 -14.91 -30.34
C GLY A 68 4.27 -15.51 -29.25
N THR A 69 5.01 -14.65 -28.57
CA THR A 69 5.81 -15.04 -27.41
C THR A 69 5.32 -14.30 -26.18
N LEU A 70 4.97 -15.04 -25.13
CA LEU A 70 4.63 -14.47 -23.82
C LEU A 70 5.86 -13.77 -23.19
N PRO A 71 5.66 -12.83 -22.27
CA PRO A 71 6.73 -12.27 -21.46
C PRO A 71 7.61 -13.34 -20.82
N PHE A 72 8.87 -13.03 -20.57
CA PHE A 72 9.75 -13.94 -19.81
C PHE A 72 9.10 -14.35 -18.49
N PHE A 73 9.19 -15.63 -18.15
CA PHE A 73 8.63 -16.27 -16.95
C PHE A 73 7.10 -16.42 -16.92
N TRP A 74 6.38 -15.82 -17.87
CA TRP A 74 4.94 -16.03 -17.97
C TRP A 74 4.63 -17.31 -18.75
N SER A 75 3.48 -17.89 -18.46
CA SER A 75 2.93 -19.01 -19.21
C SER A 75 1.41 -18.91 -19.28
N ALA A 76 0.80 -19.65 -20.21
CA ALA A 76 -0.64 -19.68 -20.37
C ALA A 76 -1.19 -21.09 -20.47
N SER A 77 -2.39 -21.28 -19.92
CA SER A 77 -3.29 -22.38 -20.24
C SER A 77 -4.50 -21.79 -20.94
N ALA A 78 -4.52 -21.85 -22.28
CA ALA A 78 -5.50 -21.12 -23.07
C ALA A 78 -6.91 -21.76 -23.08
N GLY A 79 -7.13 -22.91 -22.42
CA GLY A 79 -8.44 -23.54 -22.34
C GLY A 79 -9.01 -24.05 -23.66
N GLY A 80 -8.11 -24.31 -24.65
CA GLY A 80 -8.49 -24.70 -26.01
C GLY A 80 -8.61 -23.51 -26.98
N LEU A 81 -8.51 -22.26 -26.49
CA LEU A 81 -8.51 -21.05 -27.31
C LEU A 81 -7.15 -20.85 -28.01
N THR A 82 -7.16 -20.13 -29.10
CA THR A 82 -5.93 -19.64 -29.75
C THR A 82 -5.45 -18.40 -29.00
N GLN A 83 -4.18 -18.42 -28.59
CA GLN A 83 -3.49 -17.27 -28.00
C GLN A 83 -2.87 -16.41 -29.09
N GLU A 84 -2.94 -15.10 -28.90
CA GLU A 84 -2.21 -14.12 -29.72
C GLU A 84 -1.68 -13.00 -28.81
N ILE A 85 -0.43 -12.60 -29.03
CA ILE A 85 0.10 -11.34 -28.50
C ILE A 85 -0.18 -10.26 -29.52
N VAL A 86 -1.12 -9.36 -29.19
CA VAL A 86 -1.63 -8.35 -30.13
C VAL A 86 -0.76 -7.10 -30.15
N ALA A 87 -0.34 -6.64 -28.96
CA ALA A 87 0.47 -5.44 -28.82
C ALA A 87 1.29 -5.45 -27.53
N THR A 88 2.32 -4.62 -27.52
CA THR A 88 3.08 -4.22 -26.32
C THR A 88 3.30 -2.72 -26.36
N GLY A 89 3.38 -2.05 -25.21
CA GLY A 89 3.58 -0.61 -25.18
C GLY A 89 3.55 -0.05 -23.76
N THR A 90 3.21 1.24 -23.69
CA THR A 90 3.04 1.96 -22.42
C THR A 90 1.76 2.80 -22.52
N GLU A 91 0.91 2.71 -21.52
CA GLU A 91 -0.29 3.55 -21.35
C GLU A 91 -0.26 4.17 -19.95
N ASN A 92 -0.44 5.48 -19.84
CA ASN A 92 -0.40 6.22 -18.58
C ASN A 92 0.83 5.92 -17.71
N GLY A 93 2.00 5.71 -18.35
CA GLY A 93 3.25 5.34 -17.66
C GLY A 93 3.40 3.85 -17.32
N VAL A 94 2.36 3.03 -17.51
CA VAL A 94 2.35 1.60 -17.23
C VAL A 94 2.72 0.80 -18.47
N ALA A 95 3.82 0.03 -18.42
CA ALA A 95 4.17 -0.91 -19.47
C ALA A 95 3.17 -2.08 -19.49
N TYR A 96 2.76 -2.50 -20.69
CA TYR A 96 1.71 -3.51 -20.87
C TYR A 96 1.98 -4.51 -22.01
N VAL A 97 1.23 -5.61 -21.97
CA VAL A 97 1.07 -6.59 -23.02
C VAL A 97 -0.42 -6.81 -23.28
N ASP A 98 -0.85 -6.78 -24.53
CA ASP A 98 -2.21 -7.13 -24.94
C ASP A 98 -2.23 -8.60 -25.39
N ILE A 99 -3.02 -9.41 -24.71
CA ILE A 99 -3.18 -10.85 -24.96
C ILE A 99 -4.62 -11.10 -25.43
N LYS A 100 -4.75 -11.66 -26.62
CA LYS A 100 -6.03 -12.11 -27.18
C LYS A 100 -6.17 -13.60 -26.98
N LEU A 101 -7.37 -14.04 -26.58
CA LEU A 101 -7.79 -15.43 -26.56
C LEU A 101 -9.07 -15.58 -27.40
N SER A 102 -9.04 -16.44 -28.42
CA SER A 102 -10.17 -16.60 -29.34
C SER A 102 -10.36 -18.04 -29.84
N GLY A 103 -11.61 -18.40 -30.17
CA GLY A 103 -11.97 -19.74 -30.65
C GLY A 103 -13.00 -20.45 -29.79
N THR A 104 -13.10 -21.76 -29.90
CA THR A 104 -14.04 -22.57 -29.10
C THR A 104 -13.31 -23.18 -27.91
N ALA A 105 -13.82 -22.90 -26.70
CA ALA A 105 -13.24 -23.44 -25.46
C ALA A 105 -13.37 -24.95 -25.38
N SER A 106 -12.32 -25.64 -24.98
CA SER A 106 -12.30 -27.07 -24.64
C SER A 106 -12.16 -27.32 -23.11
N SER A 107 -12.22 -26.24 -22.32
CA SER A 107 -12.14 -26.25 -20.86
C SER A 107 -13.05 -25.18 -20.29
N ASN A 108 -13.35 -25.27 -19.00
CA ASN A 108 -14.13 -24.27 -18.28
C ASN A 108 -13.31 -23.08 -17.78
N SER A 109 -12.04 -22.99 -18.18
CA SER A 109 -11.19 -21.85 -17.85
C SER A 109 -9.98 -21.72 -18.77
N ALA A 110 -9.46 -20.49 -18.83
CA ALA A 110 -8.13 -20.17 -19.32
C ALA A 110 -7.38 -19.39 -18.23
N ALA A 111 -6.05 -19.47 -18.21
CA ALA A 111 -5.25 -18.77 -17.21
C ALA A 111 -3.96 -18.20 -17.84
N ILE A 112 -3.57 -17.01 -17.38
CA ILE A 112 -2.24 -16.45 -17.60
C ILE A 112 -1.51 -16.50 -16.25
N PHE A 113 -0.47 -17.30 -16.16
CA PHE A 113 0.41 -17.38 -15.02
C PHE A 113 1.49 -16.30 -15.14
N LEU A 114 1.68 -15.52 -14.10
CA LEU A 114 2.55 -14.34 -14.10
C LEU A 114 3.97 -14.65 -13.64
N GLU A 115 4.19 -15.88 -13.20
CA GLU A 115 5.51 -16.40 -12.77
C GLU A 115 5.58 -17.91 -13.00
N ALA A 116 6.77 -18.47 -13.00
CA ALA A 116 6.96 -19.90 -13.09
C ALA A 116 6.58 -20.61 -11.77
N THR A 117 6.03 -21.82 -11.89
CA THR A 117 5.71 -22.69 -10.74
C THR A 117 6.95 -22.85 -9.83
N THR A 118 6.75 -22.80 -8.52
CA THR A 118 7.80 -22.97 -7.48
C THR A 118 8.85 -21.87 -7.37
N THR A 119 8.72 -20.76 -8.08
CA THR A 119 9.69 -19.66 -8.02
C THR A 119 9.49 -18.79 -6.79
N ILE A 120 8.24 -18.45 -6.45
CA ILE A 120 7.91 -17.60 -5.31
C ILE A 120 7.74 -18.48 -4.08
N SER A 121 8.70 -18.41 -3.15
CA SER A 121 8.60 -19.10 -1.87
C SER A 121 7.45 -18.51 -1.04
N ALA A 122 6.64 -19.39 -0.47
CA ALA A 122 5.51 -19.00 0.36
C ALA A 122 5.18 -20.13 1.34
N THR A 123 4.62 -19.78 2.51
CA THR A 123 4.26 -20.73 3.55
C THR A 123 2.83 -20.54 4.06
N ASP A 124 2.34 -21.57 4.75
CA ASP A 124 1.03 -21.54 5.42
C ASP A 124 0.92 -20.37 6.40
N GLY A 125 -0.20 -19.65 6.38
CA GLY A 125 -0.48 -18.52 7.26
C GLY A 125 0.03 -17.16 6.77
N GLU A 126 0.88 -17.10 5.76
CA GLU A 126 1.31 -15.83 5.15
C GLU A 126 0.16 -15.16 4.42
N THR A 127 0.13 -13.81 4.48
CA THR A 127 -0.86 -13.01 3.74
C THR A 127 -0.19 -12.36 2.53
N TRP A 128 -0.77 -12.59 1.37
CA TRP A 128 -0.26 -12.14 0.09
C TRP A 128 -1.29 -11.29 -0.65
N THR A 129 -0.80 -10.27 -1.33
CA THR A 129 -1.61 -9.40 -2.21
C THR A 129 -1.09 -9.49 -3.63
N GLN A 130 -1.99 -9.82 -4.56
CA GLN A 130 -1.77 -9.69 -6.00
C GLN A 130 -2.42 -8.42 -6.49
N SER A 131 -1.71 -7.64 -7.30
CA SER A 131 -2.26 -6.49 -8.00
C SER A 131 -1.75 -6.42 -9.42
N VAL A 132 -2.63 -6.06 -10.35
CA VAL A 132 -2.32 -5.99 -11.78
C VAL A 132 -3.12 -4.85 -12.41
N PHE A 133 -2.50 -4.12 -13.33
CA PHE A 133 -3.23 -3.20 -14.18
C PHE A 133 -3.90 -3.98 -15.30
N LEU A 134 -5.22 -3.87 -15.39
CA LEU A 134 -6.03 -4.54 -16.41
C LEU A 134 -6.88 -3.52 -17.17
N LYS A 135 -7.16 -3.86 -18.44
CA LYS A 135 -8.08 -3.12 -19.32
C LYS A 135 -8.63 -4.06 -20.35
N GLU A 136 -9.94 -4.01 -20.61
CA GLU A 136 -10.54 -4.60 -21.78
C GLU A 136 -10.23 -3.75 -23.01
N ILE A 137 -9.64 -4.35 -24.05
CA ILE A 137 -9.35 -3.63 -25.29
C ILE A 137 -10.61 -3.55 -26.16
N ASP A 138 -11.39 -4.62 -26.17
CA ASP A 138 -12.63 -4.70 -26.93
C ASP A 138 -13.83 -4.58 -25.99
N ALA A 139 -14.71 -3.62 -26.21
CA ALA A 139 -15.95 -3.45 -25.43
C ALA A 139 -16.92 -4.65 -25.56
N THR A 140 -16.56 -5.66 -26.35
CA THR A 140 -17.33 -6.88 -26.61
C THR A 140 -16.70 -8.14 -26.03
N SER A 141 -15.77 -7.98 -25.04
CA SER A 141 -15.21 -9.12 -24.29
C SER A 141 -16.32 -10.03 -23.79
N ASN A 142 -16.17 -11.32 -24.03
CA ASN A 142 -17.25 -12.30 -23.82
C ASN A 142 -16.83 -13.48 -22.93
N TYR A 143 -15.73 -13.38 -22.13
CA TYR A 143 -15.46 -14.36 -21.08
C TYR A 143 -16.54 -14.31 -20.01
N ASP A 144 -16.79 -15.44 -19.34
CA ASP A 144 -17.91 -15.55 -18.39
C ASP A 144 -17.60 -14.78 -17.08
N ASP A 145 -16.34 -14.77 -16.64
CA ASP A 145 -15.85 -14.06 -15.46
C ASP A 145 -14.32 -14.00 -15.46
N ILE A 146 -13.73 -13.09 -14.65
CA ILE A 146 -12.28 -12.96 -14.46
C ILE A 146 -11.96 -12.77 -12.97
N SER A 147 -10.89 -13.40 -12.50
CA SER A 147 -10.40 -13.22 -11.12
C SER A 147 -8.90 -13.48 -10.99
N PHE A 148 -8.31 -12.99 -9.91
CA PHE A 148 -6.95 -13.37 -9.53
C PHE A 148 -6.93 -14.71 -8.79
N ARG A 149 -5.82 -15.46 -8.98
CA ARG A 149 -5.58 -16.76 -8.37
C ARG A 149 -4.14 -16.87 -7.90
N ALA A 150 -3.95 -17.63 -6.81
CA ALA A 150 -2.66 -18.13 -6.41
C ALA A 150 -2.71 -19.64 -6.34
N TYR A 151 -1.92 -20.31 -7.17
CA TYR A 151 -1.78 -21.77 -7.18
C TYR A 151 -0.63 -22.16 -6.27
N ASN A 152 -0.91 -22.93 -5.23
CA ASN A 152 0.04 -23.26 -4.18
C ASN A 152 0.57 -24.68 -4.36
N TYR A 153 1.88 -24.85 -4.14
CA TYR A 153 2.59 -26.10 -4.38
C TYR A 153 3.48 -26.47 -3.19
N THR A 154 3.78 -27.77 -3.07
CA THR A 154 4.79 -28.28 -2.14
C THR A 154 6.21 -28.03 -2.67
N SER A 155 7.23 -28.28 -1.86
CA SER A 155 8.65 -28.20 -2.26
C SER A 155 9.04 -29.19 -3.38
N ALA A 156 8.38 -30.36 -3.45
CA ALA A 156 8.43 -31.28 -4.59
C ALA A 156 7.15 -31.00 -5.42
N PRO A 157 7.18 -30.19 -6.48
CA PRO A 157 6.08 -29.38 -7.01
C PRO A 157 4.77 -30.13 -7.25
N ALA A 158 4.14 -30.59 -6.16
CA ALA A 158 2.80 -31.14 -6.18
C ALA A 158 1.79 -30.04 -5.80
N PHE A 159 0.69 -29.96 -6.55
CA PHE A 159 -0.38 -29.01 -6.29
C PHE A 159 -1.00 -29.26 -4.90
N VAL A 160 -1.16 -28.20 -4.11
CA VAL A 160 -1.80 -28.22 -2.79
C VAL A 160 -3.23 -27.70 -2.90
N ASN A 161 -3.38 -26.44 -3.27
CA ASN A 161 -4.68 -25.78 -3.40
C ASN A 161 -4.56 -24.47 -4.21
N THR A 162 -5.68 -23.75 -4.30
CA THR A 162 -5.75 -22.42 -4.95
C THR A 162 -6.41 -21.43 -4.01
N ASN A 163 -5.77 -20.27 -3.78
CA ASN A 163 -6.44 -19.10 -3.25
C ASN A 163 -7.10 -18.33 -4.38
N SER A 164 -8.25 -17.74 -4.10
CA SER A 164 -9.12 -17.12 -5.09
C SER A 164 -9.50 -15.72 -4.65
N GLY A 165 -9.24 -14.72 -5.51
CA GLY A 165 -9.85 -13.41 -5.39
C GLY A 165 -11.34 -13.43 -5.78
N SER A 166 -12.04 -12.35 -5.46
CA SER A 166 -13.38 -12.10 -5.98
C SER A 166 -13.36 -11.87 -7.49
N SER A 167 -14.52 -11.99 -8.13
CA SER A 167 -14.73 -11.57 -9.52
C SER A 167 -14.32 -10.10 -9.70
N LEU A 168 -13.65 -9.80 -10.79
CA LEU A 168 -13.24 -8.46 -11.16
C LEU A 168 -14.17 -7.92 -12.24
N THR A 169 -14.56 -6.66 -12.14
CA THR A 169 -15.24 -5.94 -13.21
C THR A 169 -14.19 -5.12 -13.94
N VAL A 170 -13.57 -5.71 -14.96
CA VAL A 170 -12.57 -5.01 -15.77
C VAL A 170 -13.29 -4.08 -16.72
N THR A 171 -12.77 -2.85 -16.88
CA THR A 171 -13.34 -1.79 -17.73
C THR A 171 -12.47 -1.55 -18.96
N THR A 172 -12.92 -0.66 -19.83
CA THR A 172 -12.14 -0.17 -20.97
C THR A 172 -11.13 0.93 -20.60
N ASP A 173 -11.01 1.26 -19.33
CA ASP A 173 -9.95 2.12 -18.79
C ASP A 173 -8.88 1.26 -18.14
N LEU A 174 -7.61 1.70 -18.21
CA LEU A 174 -6.51 0.99 -17.56
C LEU A 174 -6.53 1.27 -16.06
N GLU A 175 -6.99 0.30 -15.27
CA GLU A 175 -7.12 0.41 -13.83
C GLU A 175 -6.30 -0.67 -13.10
N ARG A 176 -5.91 -0.38 -11.87
CA ARG A 176 -5.22 -1.34 -11.00
C ARG A 176 -6.23 -2.11 -10.16
N TYR A 177 -6.28 -3.41 -10.37
CA TYR A 177 -7.09 -4.35 -9.59
C TYR A 177 -6.24 -5.06 -8.55
N GLU A 178 -6.81 -5.39 -7.40
CA GLU A 178 -6.10 -6.09 -6.32
C GLU A 178 -6.96 -7.17 -5.66
N SER A 179 -6.31 -8.20 -5.14
CA SER A 179 -6.90 -9.22 -4.28
C SER A 179 -5.89 -9.65 -3.24
N THR A 180 -6.36 -9.79 -1.99
CA THR A 180 -5.55 -10.22 -0.84
C THR A 180 -6.13 -11.51 -0.26
N TRP A 181 -5.26 -12.43 0.13
CA TRP A 181 -5.64 -13.69 0.77
C TRP A 181 -4.55 -14.17 1.73
N THR A 182 -4.97 -14.90 2.74
CA THR A 182 -4.04 -15.65 3.61
C THR A 182 -3.93 -17.07 3.10
N LEU A 183 -2.71 -17.55 2.89
CA LEU A 183 -2.46 -18.91 2.45
C LEU A 183 -2.86 -19.90 3.54
N SER A 184 -3.47 -21.02 3.14
CA SER A 184 -3.92 -22.07 4.06
C SER A 184 -3.57 -23.43 3.49
N GLY A 185 -2.65 -24.14 4.13
CA GLY A 185 -2.21 -25.48 3.73
C GLY A 185 -0.80 -25.80 4.24
N ALA A 186 -0.69 -26.63 5.26
CA ALA A 186 0.55 -26.92 5.99
C ALA A 186 1.76 -27.39 5.15
N THR A 187 1.53 -27.75 3.88
CA THR A 187 2.59 -28.22 2.97
C THR A 187 2.94 -27.22 1.87
N ILE A 188 2.36 -26.01 1.91
CA ILE A 188 2.69 -24.94 0.96
C ILE A 188 4.17 -24.58 1.11
N ALA A 189 4.89 -24.55 0.00
CA ALA A 189 6.28 -24.12 -0.09
C ALA A 189 6.48 -23.06 -1.20
N SER A 190 5.51 -22.92 -2.10
CA SER A 190 5.51 -21.86 -3.11
C SER A 190 4.10 -21.49 -3.54
N SER A 191 3.96 -20.26 -4.06
CA SER A 191 2.71 -19.70 -4.56
C SER A 191 2.93 -19.06 -5.93
N ASN A 192 2.06 -19.39 -6.91
CA ASN A 192 2.16 -18.91 -8.28
C ASN A 192 0.96 -18.04 -8.65
N PRO A 193 1.13 -16.71 -8.79
CA PRO A 193 0.04 -15.80 -9.14
C PRO A 193 -0.39 -15.96 -10.59
N ALA A 194 -1.70 -15.87 -10.81
CA ALA A 194 -2.31 -15.97 -12.14
C ALA A 194 -3.54 -15.07 -12.28
N ILE A 195 -3.92 -14.81 -13.53
CA ILE A 195 -5.20 -14.24 -13.93
C ILE A 195 -6.00 -15.40 -14.55
N LEU A 196 -7.16 -15.70 -13.98
CA LEU A 196 -8.05 -16.77 -14.45
C LEU A 196 -9.25 -16.15 -15.16
N PHE A 197 -9.52 -16.64 -16.35
CA PHE A 197 -10.76 -16.39 -17.11
C PHE A 197 -11.66 -17.60 -17.00
N PHE A 198 -12.89 -17.40 -16.58
CA PHE A 198 -13.90 -18.45 -16.58
C PHE A 198 -14.53 -18.54 -17.97
N LEU A 199 -14.73 -19.75 -18.40
CA LEU A 199 -15.26 -20.11 -19.69
C LEU A 199 -16.30 -21.23 -19.54
N THR A 200 -17.17 -21.38 -20.49
CA THR A 200 -18.04 -22.56 -20.64
C THR A 200 -17.53 -23.42 -21.78
N ASN A 201 -17.17 -24.68 -21.47
CA ASN A 201 -16.70 -25.64 -22.48
C ASN A 201 -17.68 -25.77 -23.64
N GLY A 202 -17.21 -25.67 -24.87
CA GLY A 202 -17.99 -25.70 -26.11
C GLY A 202 -18.45 -24.34 -26.61
N ASN A 203 -18.37 -23.27 -25.82
CA ASN A 203 -18.69 -21.91 -26.25
C ASN A 203 -17.55 -21.25 -27.01
N SER A 204 -17.90 -20.31 -27.89
CA SER A 204 -16.93 -19.50 -28.64
C SER A 204 -16.65 -18.19 -27.92
N TYR A 205 -15.38 -17.84 -27.85
CA TYR A 205 -14.86 -16.65 -27.19
C TYR A 205 -13.98 -15.84 -28.14
N ASP A 206 -13.97 -14.53 -27.95
CA ASP A 206 -13.08 -13.59 -28.61
C ASP A 206 -12.93 -12.37 -27.71
N PHE A 207 -11.80 -12.26 -27.01
CA PHE A 207 -11.52 -11.14 -26.12
C PHE A 207 -10.03 -10.81 -26.08
N THR A 208 -9.73 -9.54 -25.88
CA THR A 208 -8.37 -9.03 -25.72
C THR A 208 -8.27 -8.30 -24.39
N ILE A 209 -7.32 -8.73 -23.54
CA ILE A 209 -7.04 -8.12 -22.26
C ILE A 209 -5.65 -7.48 -22.26
N ARG A 210 -5.55 -6.22 -21.81
CA ARG A 210 -4.29 -5.56 -21.49
C ARG A 210 -3.90 -5.92 -20.08
N ILE A 211 -2.64 -6.33 -19.90
CA ILE A 211 -2.04 -6.69 -18.62
C ILE A 211 -0.78 -5.85 -18.43
N GLY A 212 -0.75 -5.03 -17.38
CA GLY A 212 0.39 -4.18 -17.04
C GLY A 212 0.82 -4.30 -15.60
N TRP A 213 2.07 -4.05 -15.34
CA TRP A 213 2.72 -3.99 -14.02
C TRP A 213 2.15 -4.95 -12.98
N ALA A 214 2.22 -6.26 -13.29
CA ALA A 214 1.81 -7.29 -12.37
C ALA A 214 2.72 -7.30 -11.12
N GLN A 215 2.11 -7.39 -9.94
CA GLN A 215 2.78 -7.40 -8.66
C GLN A 215 2.18 -8.46 -7.75
N TYR A 216 3.05 -9.20 -7.04
CA TYR A 216 2.67 -10.16 -6.00
C TYR A 216 3.62 -9.99 -4.82
N GLU A 217 3.08 -9.61 -3.69
CA GLU A 217 3.82 -9.19 -2.50
C GLU A 217 3.26 -9.82 -1.23
N GLU A 218 4.14 -10.18 -0.31
CA GLU A 218 3.74 -10.58 1.05
C GLU A 218 3.33 -9.33 1.81
N SER A 219 2.04 -9.02 1.77
CA SER A 219 1.44 -7.83 2.35
C SER A 219 -0.07 -8.02 2.50
N VAL A 220 -0.67 -7.32 3.45
CA VAL A 220 -2.13 -7.26 3.67
C VAL A 220 -2.83 -6.24 2.76
N ILE A 221 -2.09 -5.51 1.93
CA ILE A 221 -2.59 -4.45 1.05
C ILE A 221 -1.60 -4.26 -0.11
N ALA A 222 -2.07 -3.94 -1.32
CA ALA A 222 -1.18 -3.59 -2.40
C ALA A 222 -0.43 -2.28 -2.11
N THR A 223 0.91 -2.31 -2.15
CA THR A 223 1.73 -1.10 -2.06
C THR A 223 1.82 -0.39 -3.41
N SER A 224 2.46 0.78 -3.49
CA SER A 224 2.68 1.47 -4.77
C SER A 224 3.36 0.54 -5.78
N PRO A 225 3.15 0.74 -7.10
CA PRO A 225 3.70 -0.16 -8.10
C PRO A 225 5.22 -0.32 -8.01
N ILE A 226 5.68 -1.58 -8.11
CA ILE A 226 7.10 -1.96 -8.13
C ILE A 226 7.34 -2.69 -9.46
N PRO A 227 7.59 -1.98 -10.57
CA PRO A 227 7.82 -2.60 -11.87
C PRO A 227 9.06 -3.49 -11.85
N THR A 228 8.94 -4.68 -12.45
CA THR A 228 10.02 -5.68 -12.57
C THR A 228 10.17 -6.12 -14.02
N THR A 229 11.37 -6.52 -14.43
CA THR A 229 11.65 -6.94 -15.83
C THR A 229 12.34 -8.29 -15.95
N THR A 230 13.24 -8.62 -15.04
CA THR A 230 14.04 -9.87 -15.09
C THR A 230 14.29 -10.50 -13.71
N ALA A 231 14.01 -9.76 -12.65
CA ALA A 231 14.20 -10.20 -11.26
C ALA A 231 13.16 -9.54 -10.34
N SER A 232 12.91 -10.15 -9.18
CA SER A 232 12.18 -9.50 -8.10
C SER A 232 12.87 -8.20 -7.67
N VAL A 233 12.09 -7.20 -7.28
CA VAL A 233 12.59 -5.88 -6.87
C VAL A 233 11.96 -5.51 -5.54
N THR A 234 12.80 -5.03 -4.62
CA THR A 234 12.35 -4.45 -3.35
C THR A 234 12.34 -2.93 -3.46
N ARG A 235 11.20 -2.32 -3.13
CA ARG A 235 11.09 -0.91 -2.79
C ARG A 235 11.32 -0.77 -1.28
N ASN A 236 12.31 0.00 -0.90
CA ASN A 236 12.61 0.27 0.50
C ASN A 236 11.49 1.10 1.16
N LYS A 237 11.41 1.06 2.49
CA LYS A 237 10.50 1.90 3.27
C LYS A 237 10.79 3.39 3.07
N ASP A 238 9.78 4.21 3.29
CA ASP A 238 9.95 5.66 3.35
C ASP A 238 10.34 6.04 4.80
N ASP A 239 11.59 6.42 5.03
CA ASP A 239 12.02 7.02 6.29
C ASP A 239 11.98 8.55 6.13
N ILE A 240 10.97 9.18 6.72
CA ILE A 240 10.70 10.61 6.55
C ILE A 240 10.81 11.29 7.90
N ASN A 241 11.87 12.06 8.09
CA ASN A 241 12.17 12.69 9.35
C ASN A 241 12.71 14.12 9.21
N LEU A 242 12.63 14.89 10.29
CA LEU A 242 13.26 16.18 10.46
C LEU A 242 13.97 16.20 11.80
N THR A 243 15.29 16.25 11.77
CA THR A 243 16.14 16.33 12.97
C THR A 243 16.45 17.77 13.35
N SER A 244 16.98 18.01 14.55
CA SER A 244 17.29 19.35 15.07
C SER A 244 16.09 20.31 15.08
N ALA A 245 14.88 19.77 15.24
CA ALA A 245 13.61 20.47 15.14
C ALA A 245 13.08 20.99 16.50
N SER A 246 13.91 21.08 17.53
CA SER A 246 13.49 21.42 18.92
C SER A 246 12.72 22.72 19.04
N SER A 247 13.01 23.71 18.17
CA SER A 247 12.28 25.00 18.15
C SER A 247 10.86 24.89 17.58
N LEU A 248 10.55 23.82 16.88
CA LEU A 248 9.24 23.58 16.27
C LEU A 248 8.32 22.73 17.17
N ILE A 249 8.90 22.04 18.16
CA ILE A 249 8.20 21.10 19.04
C ILE A 249 7.95 21.76 20.40
N GLY A 250 6.74 21.65 20.91
CA GLY A 250 6.45 22.04 22.29
C GLY A 250 7.13 21.14 23.29
N GLN A 251 7.96 21.68 24.19
CA GLN A 251 8.81 20.88 25.08
C GLN A 251 8.12 20.47 26.38
N THR A 252 7.24 21.30 26.93
CA THR A 252 6.48 21.02 28.16
C THR A 252 4.96 21.00 27.91
N GLU A 253 4.56 21.57 26.80
CA GLU A 253 3.21 21.56 26.26
C GLU A 253 3.29 21.75 24.75
N GLY A 254 2.33 21.25 24.01
CA GLY A 254 2.29 21.40 22.55
C GLY A 254 1.03 20.81 21.94
N THR A 255 0.97 20.89 20.60
CA THR A 255 -0.05 20.21 19.82
C THR A 255 0.57 19.67 18.54
N LEU A 256 0.39 18.39 18.31
CA LEU A 256 0.70 17.72 17.06
C LEU A 256 -0.59 17.64 16.23
N TYR A 257 -0.52 17.95 14.94
CA TYR A 257 -1.64 17.82 14.00
C TYR A 257 -1.18 17.11 12.75
N VAL A 258 -2.01 16.17 12.28
CA VAL A 258 -1.81 15.47 11.01
C VAL A 258 -3.14 15.28 10.28
N GLU A 259 -3.16 15.56 8.98
CA GLU A 259 -4.24 15.20 8.07
C GLU A 259 -3.76 14.05 7.19
N VAL A 260 -4.48 12.94 7.21
CA VAL A 260 -4.14 11.72 6.48
C VAL A 260 -5.32 11.23 5.65
N ASP A 261 -5.05 10.61 4.51
CA ASP A 261 -6.00 9.72 3.86
C ASP A 261 -5.75 8.32 4.42
N TRP A 262 -6.78 7.79 5.14
CA TRP A 262 -6.64 6.61 5.98
C TRP A 262 -6.65 5.33 5.16
N ARG A 263 -5.52 4.62 5.16
CA ARG A 263 -5.35 3.32 4.48
C ARG A 263 -4.72 2.27 5.40
N LEU A 264 -4.81 2.44 6.71
CA LEU A 264 -4.12 1.56 7.65
C LEU A 264 -4.84 0.22 7.78
N ALA A 265 -4.08 -0.86 7.64
CA ALA A 265 -4.57 -2.22 7.83
C ALA A 265 -4.97 -2.48 9.29
N THR A 266 -5.98 -3.33 9.50
CA THR A 266 -6.35 -3.82 10.82
C THR A 266 -5.22 -4.63 11.45
N GLY A 267 -5.14 -4.64 12.78
CA GLY A 267 -4.15 -5.42 13.52
C GLY A 267 -2.70 -4.93 13.43
N THR A 268 -2.43 -3.78 12.77
CA THR A 268 -1.09 -3.16 12.69
C THR A 268 -0.95 -2.00 13.67
N GLU A 269 0.29 -1.63 14.02
CA GLU A 269 0.60 -0.54 14.96
C GLU A 269 1.39 0.61 14.31
N PRO A 270 0.88 1.26 13.24
CA PRO A 270 1.58 2.34 12.60
C PRO A 270 1.54 3.63 13.43
N SER A 271 2.65 4.37 13.43
CA SER A 271 2.69 5.75 13.92
C SER A 271 2.34 6.70 12.77
N LEU A 272 1.52 7.73 13.06
CA LEU A 272 1.11 8.74 12.08
C LEU A 272 2.06 9.94 12.10
N LEU A 273 2.35 10.41 13.32
CA LEU A 273 3.23 11.54 13.58
C LEU A 273 3.88 11.34 14.94
N SER A 274 5.19 11.46 14.99
CA SER A 274 5.99 11.33 16.21
C SER A 274 6.89 12.55 16.40
N ALA A 275 7.07 12.98 17.63
CA ALA A 275 8.14 13.86 18.05
C ALA A 275 8.91 13.20 19.19
N SER A 276 10.24 13.12 19.10
CA SER A 276 11.10 12.40 20.06
C SER A 276 12.43 13.10 20.31
N ASP A 277 13.19 12.57 21.28
CA ASP A 277 14.59 12.91 21.52
C ASP A 277 15.57 11.99 20.76
N GLY A 278 15.08 11.27 19.72
CA GLY A 278 15.83 10.22 19.02
C GLY A 278 15.88 8.90 19.80
N THR A 279 15.08 8.75 20.86
CA THR A 279 14.96 7.52 21.64
C THR A 279 13.51 7.15 21.93
N THR A 280 13.28 5.95 22.51
CA THR A 280 11.96 5.57 23.03
C THR A 280 11.62 6.26 24.36
N ASN A 281 12.58 6.86 25.04
CA ASN A 281 12.41 7.31 26.43
C ASN A 281 11.64 8.61 26.55
N ASN A 282 11.74 9.48 25.53
CA ASN A 282 11.07 10.80 25.52
C ASN A 282 10.42 11.02 24.17
N ARG A 283 9.09 10.99 24.12
CA ARG A 283 8.34 11.15 22.87
C ARG A 283 6.88 11.48 23.09
N VAL A 284 6.29 12.13 22.12
CA VAL A 284 4.84 12.35 21.95
C VAL A 284 4.44 11.86 20.57
N VAL A 285 3.39 11.01 20.49
CA VAL A 285 3.06 10.26 19.28
C VAL A 285 1.55 10.19 19.08
N ILE A 286 1.13 10.33 17.83
CA ILE A 286 -0.19 9.90 17.34
C ILE A 286 0.01 8.58 16.61
N TYR A 287 -0.65 7.52 17.03
CA TYR A 287 -0.51 6.20 16.43
C TYR A 287 -1.82 5.39 16.47
N LYS A 288 -1.88 4.31 15.68
CA LYS A 288 -2.92 3.28 15.77
C LYS A 288 -2.32 2.05 16.46
N ASN A 289 -3.03 1.45 17.41
CA ASN A 289 -2.58 0.20 18.02
C ASN A 289 -3.11 -1.04 17.26
N ASN A 290 -2.64 -2.24 17.64
CA ASN A 290 -3.02 -3.51 17.02
C ASN A 290 -4.47 -3.95 17.32
N THR A 291 -5.16 -3.28 18.24
CA THR A 291 -6.58 -3.46 18.52
C THR A 291 -7.47 -2.43 17.82
N ASP A 292 -6.93 -1.75 16.80
CA ASP A 292 -7.61 -0.75 15.97
C ASP A 292 -8.17 0.42 16.77
N GLU A 293 -7.34 0.99 17.65
CA GLU A 293 -7.61 2.25 18.32
C GLU A 293 -6.62 3.32 17.85
N LEU A 294 -7.13 4.51 17.49
CA LEU A 294 -6.33 5.72 17.34
C LEU A 294 -5.96 6.21 18.73
N ARG A 295 -4.67 6.40 18.99
CA ARG A 295 -4.16 6.70 20.33
C ARG A 295 -3.28 7.93 20.35
N MET A 296 -3.35 8.65 21.46
CA MET A 296 -2.35 9.61 21.91
C MET A 296 -1.39 8.92 22.88
N PHE A 297 -0.10 9.18 22.71
CA PHE A 297 0.94 8.62 23.57
C PHE A 297 1.94 9.69 23.96
N ALA A 298 2.27 9.78 25.24
CA ALA A 298 3.38 10.59 25.73
C ALA A 298 4.21 9.80 26.75
N GLN A 299 5.53 9.86 26.59
CA GLN A 299 6.50 9.21 27.47
C GLN A 299 7.60 10.20 27.85
N ALA A 300 7.95 10.25 29.10
CA ALA A 300 8.99 11.12 29.64
C ALA A 300 9.91 10.31 30.58
N ASN A 301 11.21 10.27 30.28
CA ASN A 301 12.22 9.50 30.98
C ASN A 301 11.83 8.02 31.17
N ALA A 302 11.43 7.39 30.07
CA ALA A 302 10.99 5.99 29.98
C ALA A 302 9.70 5.66 30.76
N ASP A 303 9.01 6.64 31.32
CA ASP A 303 7.76 6.47 32.05
C ASP A 303 6.57 7.00 31.24
N ILE A 304 5.56 6.15 30.99
CA ILE A 304 4.38 6.49 30.19
C ILE A 304 3.53 7.49 30.98
N LYS A 305 3.24 8.64 30.39
CA LYS A 305 2.44 9.72 30.95
C LYS A 305 0.99 9.69 30.51
N THR A 306 0.76 9.29 29.28
CA THR A 306 -0.57 8.96 28.75
C THR A 306 -0.44 7.91 27.66
N ASN A 307 -1.45 7.06 27.53
CA ASN A 307 -1.63 6.12 26.43
C ASN A 307 -3.12 5.81 26.29
N GLN A 308 -3.89 6.81 25.88
CA GLN A 308 -5.34 6.75 25.76
C GLN A 308 -5.76 6.85 24.28
N GLY A 309 -6.94 6.36 23.96
CA GLY A 309 -7.41 6.37 22.58
C GLY A 309 -8.89 6.07 22.45
N ALA A 310 -9.31 5.99 21.19
CA ALA A 310 -10.67 5.65 20.78
C ALA A 310 -10.63 4.73 19.56
N SER A 311 -11.70 3.93 19.38
CA SER A 311 -11.82 3.02 18.24
C SER A 311 -11.61 3.73 16.91
N SER A 312 -10.78 3.13 16.05
CA SER A 312 -10.58 3.52 14.65
C SER A 312 -11.23 2.55 13.66
N THR A 313 -12.03 1.61 14.17
CA THR A 313 -12.76 0.66 13.33
C THR A 313 -13.70 1.40 12.38
N GLY A 314 -13.59 1.07 11.09
CA GLY A 314 -14.38 1.70 10.03
C GLY A 314 -13.87 3.07 9.59
N PHE A 315 -12.70 3.53 10.02
CA PHE A 315 -12.09 4.73 9.47
C PHE A 315 -11.72 4.50 8.01
N SER A 316 -12.05 5.48 7.19
CA SER A 316 -11.71 5.51 5.76
C SER A 316 -11.62 6.96 5.29
N GLY A 317 -10.91 7.19 4.19
CA GLY A 317 -10.74 8.52 3.61
C GLY A 317 -10.03 9.50 4.54
N ILE A 318 -10.27 10.79 4.34
CA ILE A 318 -9.55 11.86 5.03
C ILE A 318 -9.91 11.89 6.50
N GLN A 319 -8.87 11.87 7.34
CA GLN A 319 -8.96 12.04 8.79
C GLN A 319 -8.06 13.21 9.21
N LYS A 320 -8.61 14.15 9.96
CA LYS A 320 -7.87 15.25 10.60
C LYS A 320 -7.76 14.98 12.08
N ILE A 321 -6.53 14.88 12.58
CA ILE A 321 -6.22 14.41 13.92
C ILE A 321 -5.32 15.41 14.62
N ALA A 322 -5.61 15.74 15.87
CA ALA A 322 -4.75 16.57 16.72
C ALA A 322 -4.57 15.92 18.09
N PHE A 323 -3.33 15.90 18.58
CA PHE A 323 -3.00 15.55 19.94
C PHE A 323 -2.47 16.80 20.65
N ALA A 324 -3.29 17.38 21.55
CA ALA A 324 -2.93 18.48 22.43
C ALA A 324 -2.41 17.91 23.76
N TYR A 325 -1.21 18.32 24.19
CA TYR A 325 -0.55 17.80 25.38
C TYR A 325 0.02 18.90 26.28
N LYS A 326 -0.15 18.71 27.58
CA LYS A 326 0.41 19.47 28.67
C LYS A 326 0.37 18.61 29.94
N THR A 327 1.16 18.93 30.96
CA THR A 327 1.10 18.23 32.26
C THR A 327 -0.33 18.19 32.79
N ASN A 328 -0.85 17.00 33.06
CA ASN A 328 -2.22 16.72 33.53
C ASN A 328 -3.33 17.20 32.59
N ASP A 329 -3.05 17.35 31.29
CA ASP A 329 -4.00 17.83 30.31
C ASP A 329 -3.60 17.32 28.92
N PHE A 330 -4.08 16.11 28.59
CA PHE A 330 -3.84 15.43 27.30
C PHE A 330 -5.17 15.19 26.63
N GLU A 331 -5.27 15.53 25.35
CA GLU A 331 -6.53 15.37 24.62
C GLU A 331 -6.30 15.08 23.14
N LEU A 332 -7.05 14.08 22.64
CA LEU A 332 -7.02 13.63 21.26
C LEU A 332 -8.29 14.09 20.56
N TYR A 333 -8.12 14.80 19.45
CA TYR A 333 -9.20 15.29 18.59
C TYR A 333 -9.17 14.56 17.26
N ARG A 334 -10.36 14.28 16.72
CA ARG A 334 -10.54 13.76 15.38
C ARG A 334 -11.79 14.38 14.74
N ASN A 335 -11.64 14.87 13.51
CA ASN A 335 -12.74 15.38 12.68
C ASN A 335 -13.71 16.31 13.44
N GLY A 336 -13.15 17.31 14.14
CA GLY A 336 -13.90 18.32 14.89
C GLY A 336 -14.37 17.91 16.29
N SER A 337 -14.06 16.70 16.74
CA SER A 337 -14.51 16.19 18.04
C SER A 337 -13.36 15.73 18.92
N SER A 338 -13.44 15.97 20.24
CA SER A 338 -12.62 15.26 21.23
C SER A 338 -13.05 13.79 21.28
N VAL A 339 -12.08 12.89 21.17
CA VAL A 339 -12.34 11.44 21.13
C VAL A 339 -11.71 10.70 22.29
N SER A 340 -10.72 11.30 22.98
CA SER A 340 -10.09 10.74 24.18
C SER A 340 -9.39 11.82 24.96
N SER A 341 -9.40 11.72 26.30
CA SER A 341 -8.74 12.66 27.20
C SER A 341 -8.06 11.94 28.35
N ASP A 342 -7.01 12.55 28.92
CA ASP A 342 -6.34 12.10 30.13
C ASP A 342 -5.91 13.33 30.97
N THR A 343 -6.29 13.35 32.22
CA THR A 343 -6.01 14.47 33.15
C THR A 343 -4.89 14.15 34.14
N VAL A 344 -4.17 13.05 33.92
CA VAL A 344 -3.10 12.57 34.81
C VAL A 344 -1.83 12.35 34.00
N GLY A 345 -0.72 12.93 34.44
CA GLY A 345 0.60 12.69 33.84
C GLY A 345 1.46 13.97 33.78
N SER A 346 2.65 13.90 34.35
CA SER A 346 3.60 15.02 34.39
C SER A 346 4.64 14.91 33.28
N LEU A 347 4.81 15.95 32.50
CA LEU A 347 5.85 16.11 31.48
C LEU A 347 7.13 16.79 32.03
N ALA A 348 7.24 17.02 33.35
CA ALA A 348 8.38 17.72 33.95
C ALA A 348 9.74 16.99 33.74
N ALA A 349 9.70 15.67 33.50
CA ALA A 349 10.89 14.86 33.22
C ALA A 349 11.11 14.61 31.70
N LEU A 350 10.32 15.24 30.83
CA LEU A 350 10.49 15.13 29.39
C LEU A 350 11.81 15.79 28.98
N ALA A 351 12.69 15.03 28.34
CA ALA A 351 13.90 15.60 27.75
C ALA A 351 13.55 16.41 26.49
N THR A 352 14.47 17.25 26.03
CA THR A 352 14.28 18.07 24.84
C THR A 352 14.00 17.18 23.61
N LEU A 353 12.81 17.31 23.04
CA LEU A 353 12.45 16.65 21.79
C LEU A 353 13.13 17.38 20.64
N THR A 354 13.78 16.62 19.76
CA THR A 354 14.62 17.14 18.67
C THR A 354 14.21 16.67 17.29
N ASP A 355 13.47 15.56 17.22
CA ASP A 355 13.20 14.86 15.98
C ASP A 355 11.68 14.73 15.73
N ILE A 356 11.27 14.87 14.48
CA ILE A 356 9.90 14.69 14.00
C ILE A 356 9.92 13.59 12.95
N ASP A 357 9.06 12.59 13.09
CA ASP A 357 8.93 11.48 12.14
C ASP A 357 7.51 11.46 11.57
N LEU A 358 7.40 11.30 10.24
CA LEU A 358 6.14 11.22 9.50
C LEU A 358 5.85 9.78 9.07
N GLY A 359 4.66 9.27 9.46
CA GLY A 359 4.24 7.92 9.10
C GLY A 359 5.07 6.82 9.76
N GLN A 360 5.78 7.15 10.82
CA GLN A 360 6.63 6.24 11.56
C GLN A 360 6.90 6.78 12.97
N SER A 361 7.48 5.95 13.82
CA SER A 361 8.05 6.35 15.09
C SER A 361 9.56 6.54 14.95
N TYR A 362 10.22 6.99 15.99
CA TYR A 362 11.66 7.18 16.01
C TYR A 362 12.40 5.95 15.42
N ASN A 363 13.54 6.18 14.77
CA ASN A 363 14.34 5.13 14.14
C ASN A 363 13.59 4.32 13.08
N ALA A 364 12.68 4.99 12.36
CA ALA A 364 11.90 4.41 11.28
C ALA A 364 11.20 3.08 11.62
N SER A 365 10.67 3.00 12.84
CA SER A 365 9.85 1.89 13.31
C SER A 365 8.35 2.19 13.17
N ASN A 366 7.49 1.17 13.29
CA ASN A 366 6.04 1.31 13.24
C ASN A 366 5.55 2.06 11.98
N GLN A 367 6.04 1.60 10.83
CA GLN A 367 5.80 2.23 9.53
C GLN A 367 4.32 2.18 9.15
N ALA A 368 3.78 3.32 8.72
CA ALA A 368 2.45 3.42 8.16
C ALA A 368 2.43 3.10 6.66
N ASN A 369 1.23 2.81 6.13
CA ASN A 369 0.92 2.81 4.71
C ASN A 369 -0.26 3.75 4.51
N MET A 370 0.01 5.02 4.16
CA MET A 370 -1.02 6.06 4.07
C MET A 370 -0.54 7.27 3.29
N TRP A 371 -1.46 8.16 2.94
CA TRP A 371 -1.13 9.48 2.41
C TRP A 371 -1.19 10.52 3.52
N ILE A 372 -0.10 11.26 3.72
CA ILE A 372 -0.05 12.43 4.61
C ILE A 372 -0.35 13.66 3.77
N ARG A 373 -1.45 14.36 4.09
CA ARG A 373 -1.90 15.53 3.36
C ARG A 373 -1.38 16.84 3.94
N SER A 374 -1.31 16.90 5.27
CA SER A 374 -0.86 18.09 5.99
C SER A 374 -0.33 17.72 7.37
N VAL A 375 0.65 18.48 7.85
CA VAL A 375 1.22 18.37 9.20
C VAL A 375 1.40 19.76 9.78
N ALA A 376 1.05 19.94 11.06
CA ALA A 376 1.35 21.15 11.81
C ALA A 376 1.78 20.82 13.24
N LEU A 377 2.73 21.59 13.75
CA LEU A 377 3.19 21.51 15.14
C LEU A 377 3.02 22.89 15.78
N PHE A 378 2.53 22.88 17.02
CA PHE A 378 2.36 24.09 17.81
C PHE A 378 3.16 23.91 19.11
N THR A 379 3.95 24.91 19.46
CA THR A 379 4.78 24.91 20.68
C THR A 379 3.96 25.18 21.95
N ARG A 380 2.65 25.31 21.82
CA ARG A 380 1.68 25.44 22.92
C ARG A 380 0.58 24.38 22.81
N ARG A 381 -0.03 24.03 23.91
CA ARG A 381 -1.29 23.29 23.88
C ARG A 381 -2.37 24.22 23.33
N LEU A 382 -2.93 23.91 22.17
CA LEU A 382 -4.09 24.62 21.62
C LEU A 382 -5.30 24.41 22.52
N SER A 383 -6.18 25.40 22.61
CA SER A 383 -7.46 25.25 23.30
C SER A 383 -8.35 24.23 22.60
N ASP A 384 -9.35 23.72 23.29
CA ASP A 384 -10.29 22.72 22.75
C ASP A 384 -11.02 23.26 21.52
N ALA A 385 -11.44 24.53 21.56
CA ALA A 385 -12.08 25.19 20.42
C ALA A 385 -11.14 25.32 19.20
N GLU A 386 -9.85 25.61 19.43
CA GLU A 386 -8.85 25.65 18.36
C GLU A 386 -8.59 24.25 17.78
N CYS A 387 -8.47 23.22 18.63
CA CYS A 387 -8.28 21.83 18.17
C CYS A 387 -9.52 21.34 17.39
N GLN A 388 -10.72 21.62 17.86
CA GLN A 388 -11.96 21.30 17.14
C GLN A 388 -12.01 21.99 15.77
N ALA A 389 -11.72 23.28 15.72
CA ALA A 389 -11.69 24.03 14.46
C ALA A 389 -10.59 23.50 13.50
N LEU A 390 -9.39 23.21 14.01
CA LEU A 390 -8.26 22.68 13.22
C LEU A 390 -8.58 21.32 12.61
N THR A 391 -9.33 20.48 13.33
CA THR A 391 -9.66 19.11 12.90
C THR A 391 -11.00 18.98 12.19
N THR A 392 -11.80 20.05 12.03
CA THR A 392 -13.05 20.02 11.25
C THR A 392 -12.77 19.68 9.78
N LEU A 393 -13.52 18.70 9.21
CA LEU A 393 -13.42 18.26 7.81
C LEU A 393 -13.96 19.32 6.84
#